data_28519432d9a955a301ae02e2be61ceee
#
_entry.id   28519432d9a955a301ae02e2be61ceee
#
_cell.length_a   1.000
_cell.length_b   1.000
_cell.length_c   1.000
_cell.angle_alpha   90.00
_cell.angle_beta   90.00
_cell.angle_gamma   90.00
#
_symmetry.space_group_name_H-M   'P 1'
#
loop_
_entity.id
_entity.type
_entity.pdbx_description
1 polymer ?
#
loop_
_entity_poly.entity_id
_entity_poly.type
_entity_poly.pdbx_seq_one_letter_code
_entity_poly.pdbx_strand_id
1 'polypeptide(L)'
;EPEIIEEAIEVAVQAPSGSNRQNWRFMVITDPDKKKAIADLYGKSFKNYAGPRPADKPTTSGGRIAASAWHLVDHMHEVPVLIIACIEGRAENPSPVAQAGLYGSILPSAWSLMLALRARGLGSAWTTLHLVHEKEVAQALGIPDSVTQAVLLPVAYYTGKDFKPGR
;
A
#
# COMPACT_ATOMS: atom_id res chain seq x y z
N GLU A 1 11.62 -5.64 -12.36
CA GLU A 1 12.45 -4.67 -13.10
C GLU A 1 12.11 -3.26 -12.61
N PRO A 2 13.10 -2.42 -12.21
CA PRO A 2 12.85 -1.08 -11.68
C PRO A 2 12.07 -0.20 -12.65
N GLU A 3 12.36 -0.31 -13.93
CA GLU A 3 11.79 0.50 -15.01
C GLU A 3 10.25 0.37 -15.06
N ILE A 4 9.72 -0.82 -14.83
CA ILE A 4 8.26 -1.06 -14.81
C ILE A 4 7.61 -0.30 -13.67
N ILE A 5 8.28 -0.20 -12.52
CA ILE A 5 7.76 0.55 -11.36
C ILE A 5 7.81 2.06 -11.65
N GLU A 6 8.91 2.54 -12.25
CA GLU A 6 9.07 3.96 -12.64
C GLU A 6 7.99 4.38 -13.64
N GLU A 7 7.80 3.62 -14.72
CA GLU A 7 6.73 3.86 -15.70
C GLU A 7 5.33 3.85 -15.06
N ALA A 8 5.08 2.95 -14.11
CA ALA A 8 3.79 2.91 -13.43
C ALA A 8 3.59 4.13 -12.52
N ILE A 9 4.65 4.64 -11.90
CA ILE A 9 4.62 5.89 -11.12
C ILE A 9 4.41 7.10 -12.04
N GLU A 10 5.02 7.16 -13.23
CA GLU A 10 4.77 8.21 -14.21
C GLU A 10 3.28 8.31 -14.59
N VAL A 11 2.59 7.17 -14.71
CA VAL A 11 1.13 7.16 -14.91
C VAL A 11 0.41 7.64 -13.66
N ALA A 12 0.85 7.21 -12.49
CA ALA A 12 0.21 7.55 -11.22
C ALA A 12 0.20 9.06 -10.93
N VAL A 13 1.28 9.77 -11.29
CA VAL A 13 1.40 11.21 -11.07
C VAL A 13 0.65 12.06 -12.10
N GLN A 14 -0.10 11.45 -13.01
CA GLN A 14 -1.09 12.15 -13.85
C GLN A 14 -2.41 12.40 -13.10
N ALA A 15 -2.57 11.86 -11.91
CA ALA A 15 -3.75 12.09 -11.09
C ALA A 15 -3.89 13.57 -10.71
N PRO A 16 -5.12 14.08 -10.47
CA PRO A 16 -5.30 15.44 -9.99
C PRO A 16 -4.74 15.61 -8.57
N SER A 17 -4.27 16.80 -8.24
CA SER A 17 -3.85 17.18 -6.89
C SER A 17 -4.43 18.52 -6.47
N GLY A 18 -4.66 18.72 -5.18
CA GLY A 18 -5.18 19.96 -4.62
C GLY A 18 -4.31 21.15 -5.01
N SER A 19 -4.91 22.15 -5.67
CA SER A 19 -4.22 23.33 -6.22
C SER A 19 -3.04 23.01 -7.14
N ASN A 20 -3.07 21.84 -7.78
CA ASN A 20 -2.00 21.33 -8.65
C ASN A 20 -0.62 21.32 -7.97
N ARG A 21 -0.59 21.03 -6.68
CA ARG A 21 0.67 21.03 -5.91
C ARG A 21 1.64 19.90 -6.27
N GLN A 22 1.11 18.76 -6.75
CA GLN A 22 1.91 17.62 -7.22
C GLN A 22 2.94 17.15 -6.18
N ASN A 23 2.55 17.16 -4.92
CA ASN A 23 3.40 16.89 -3.77
C ASN A 23 3.34 15.42 -3.30
N TRP A 24 3.06 14.50 -4.21
CA TRP A 24 3.14 13.07 -3.96
C TRP A 24 4.59 12.62 -3.76
N ARG A 25 4.76 11.57 -2.98
CA ARG A 25 6.01 10.83 -2.81
C ARG A 25 5.70 9.35 -2.80
N PHE A 26 6.50 8.56 -3.49
CA PHE A 26 6.39 7.11 -3.48
C PHE A 26 7.68 6.52 -2.94
N MET A 27 7.59 5.84 -1.79
CA MET A 27 8.71 5.10 -1.22
C MET A 27 8.70 3.70 -1.82
N VAL A 28 9.65 3.42 -2.71
CA VAL A 28 9.84 2.09 -3.33
C VAL A 28 10.88 1.33 -2.50
N ILE A 29 10.48 0.22 -1.90
CA ILE A 29 11.26 -0.53 -0.93
C ILE A 29 11.56 -1.92 -1.49
N THR A 30 12.83 -2.17 -1.80
CA THR A 30 13.36 -3.45 -2.30
C THR A 30 14.33 -4.08 -1.31
N ASP A 31 14.90 -3.30 -0.40
CA ASP A 31 15.82 -3.74 0.63
C ASP A 31 15.15 -4.78 1.55
N PRO A 32 15.74 -5.99 1.72
CA PRO A 32 15.12 -7.08 2.50
C PRO A 32 14.91 -6.74 3.97
N ASP A 33 15.84 -6.04 4.61
CA ASP A 33 15.76 -5.70 6.02
C ASP A 33 14.66 -4.66 6.28
N LYS A 34 14.55 -3.66 5.40
CA LYS A 34 13.47 -2.68 5.44
C LYS A 34 12.11 -3.30 5.18
N LYS A 35 12.00 -4.19 4.17
CA LYS A 35 10.76 -4.94 3.92
C LYS A 35 10.35 -5.76 5.13
N LYS A 36 11.30 -6.45 5.76
CA LYS A 36 11.04 -7.24 6.96
C LYS A 36 10.58 -6.38 8.13
N ALA A 37 11.22 -5.25 8.38
CA ALA A 37 10.82 -4.32 9.44
C ALA A 37 9.37 -3.83 9.27
N ILE A 38 8.98 -3.46 8.03
CA ILE A 38 7.60 -3.04 7.70
C ILE A 38 6.63 -4.20 7.86
N ALA A 39 6.97 -5.40 7.38
CA ALA A 39 6.14 -6.59 7.49
C ALA A 39 5.90 -6.98 8.96
N ASP A 40 6.91 -6.87 9.82
CA ASP A 40 6.79 -7.14 11.26
C ASP A 40 5.83 -6.16 11.95
N LEU A 41 5.93 -4.85 11.65
CA LEU A 41 5.02 -3.81 12.16
C LEU A 41 3.59 -4.02 11.65
N TYR A 42 3.43 -4.28 10.35
CA TYR A 42 2.15 -4.60 9.75
C TYR A 42 1.52 -5.85 10.40
N GLY A 43 2.30 -6.89 10.59
CA GLY A 43 1.86 -8.14 11.22
C GLY A 43 1.39 -7.97 12.66
N LYS A 44 2.04 -7.09 13.45
CA LYS A 44 1.58 -6.72 14.80
C LYS A 44 0.18 -6.09 14.75
N SER A 45 -0.02 -5.11 13.88
CA SER A 45 -1.32 -4.45 13.69
C SER A 45 -2.38 -5.41 13.22
N PHE A 46 -2.04 -6.26 12.24
CA PHE A 46 -2.96 -7.22 11.66
C PHE A 46 -3.48 -8.24 12.69
N LYS A 47 -2.61 -8.78 13.53
CA LYS A 47 -2.99 -9.75 14.59
C LYS A 47 -3.98 -9.17 15.60
N ASN A 48 -3.91 -7.86 15.85
CA ASN A 48 -4.86 -7.17 16.73
C ASN A 48 -6.19 -6.86 16.01
N TYR A 49 -6.17 -6.70 14.69
CA TYR A 49 -7.32 -6.36 13.86
C TYR A 49 -8.09 -7.61 13.39
N ALA A 50 -7.36 -8.65 12.95
CA ALA A 50 -7.95 -9.84 12.36
C ALA A 50 -8.52 -10.79 13.43
N GLY A 51 -9.61 -11.43 13.08
CA GLY A 51 -10.11 -12.60 13.83
C GLY A 51 -9.15 -13.80 13.72
N PRO A 52 -9.56 -14.95 14.25
CA PRO A 52 -8.75 -16.17 14.22
C PRO A 52 -8.39 -16.56 12.79
N ARG A 53 -7.25 -17.23 12.64
CA ARG A 53 -6.82 -17.76 11.34
C ARG A 53 -7.89 -18.73 10.81
N PRO A 54 -8.32 -18.57 9.55
CA PRO A 54 -9.31 -19.48 8.96
C PRO A 54 -8.72 -20.87 8.73
N ALA A 55 -9.61 -21.85 8.50
CA ALA A 55 -9.22 -23.20 8.10
C ALA A 55 -8.43 -23.18 6.76
N ASP A 56 -7.57 -24.17 6.55
CA ASP A 56 -6.72 -24.27 5.35
C ASP A 56 -7.49 -24.26 4.02
N LYS A 57 -8.72 -24.77 4.02
CA LYS A 57 -9.61 -24.80 2.83
C LYS A 57 -10.95 -24.13 3.14
N PRO A 58 -11.00 -22.80 3.15
CA PRO A 58 -12.24 -22.10 3.47
C PRO A 58 -13.27 -22.26 2.34
N THR A 59 -14.48 -22.61 2.70
CA THR A 59 -15.60 -22.83 1.76
C THR A 59 -16.38 -21.54 1.48
N THR A 60 -16.37 -20.58 2.41
CA THR A 60 -17.11 -19.33 2.30
C THR A 60 -16.26 -18.22 1.64
N SER A 61 -16.92 -17.21 1.05
CA SER A 61 -16.24 -16.04 0.48
C SER A 61 -15.44 -15.30 1.56
N GLY A 62 -16.04 -15.04 2.73
CA GLY A 62 -15.36 -14.39 3.85
C GLY A 62 -14.14 -15.18 4.35
N GLY A 63 -14.27 -16.50 4.42
CA GLY A 63 -13.13 -17.36 4.79
C GLY A 63 -11.99 -17.29 3.78
N ARG A 64 -12.28 -17.22 2.48
CA ARG A 64 -11.24 -17.05 1.43
C ARG A 64 -10.55 -15.69 1.51
N ILE A 65 -11.31 -14.62 1.78
CA ILE A 65 -10.76 -13.28 2.00
C ILE A 65 -9.83 -13.28 3.21
N ALA A 66 -10.28 -13.83 4.33
CA ALA A 66 -9.47 -13.95 5.54
C ALA A 66 -8.19 -14.77 5.30
N ALA A 67 -8.29 -15.91 4.62
CA ALA A 67 -7.13 -16.73 4.27
C ALA A 67 -6.12 -15.97 3.40
N SER A 68 -6.59 -15.22 2.40
CA SER A 68 -5.75 -14.38 1.56
C SER A 68 -5.04 -13.28 2.36
N ALA A 69 -5.76 -12.64 3.29
CA ALA A 69 -5.19 -11.61 4.15
C ALA A 69 -4.11 -12.18 5.11
N TRP A 70 -4.36 -13.35 5.70
CA TRP A 70 -3.36 -14.05 6.52
C TRP A 70 -2.13 -14.47 5.70
N HIS A 71 -2.35 -14.97 4.46
CA HIS A 71 -1.24 -15.30 3.56
C HIS A 71 -0.36 -14.08 3.28
N LEU A 72 -0.97 -12.92 3.00
CA LEU A 72 -0.22 -11.69 2.79
C LEU A 72 0.62 -11.32 4.01
N VAL A 73 0.08 -11.43 5.22
CA VAL A 73 0.83 -11.14 6.46
C VAL A 73 2.02 -12.06 6.63
N ASP A 74 1.85 -13.35 6.38
CA ASP A 74 2.91 -14.33 6.54
C ASP A 74 4.06 -14.12 5.53
N HIS A 75 3.74 -13.65 4.31
CA HIS A 75 4.67 -13.55 3.18
C HIS A 75 5.00 -12.11 2.73
N MET A 76 4.53 -11.09 3.46
CA MET A 76 4.74 -9.69 3.04
C MET A 76 6.21 -9.34 2.87
N HIS A 77 7.10 -9.88 3.69
CA HIS A 77 8.54 -9.64 3.61
C HIS A 77 9.20 -10.30 2.39
N GLU A 78 8.54 -11.29 1.78
CA GLU A 78 9.02 -12.03 0.61
C GLU A 78 8.66 -11.33 -0.71
N VAL A 79 7.63 -10.45 -0.73
CA VAL A 79 7.26 -9.75 -1.96
C VAL A 79 8.44 -8.96 -2.52
N PRO A 80 8.63 -8.93 -3.85
CA PRO A 80 9.76 -8.24 -4.46
C PRO A 80 9.85 -6.77 -4.08
N VAL A 81 8.71 -6.07 -4.06
CA VAL A 81 8.64 -4.63 -3.84
C VAL A 81 7.48 -4.29 -2.91
N LEU A 82 7.75 -3.42 -1.93
CA LEU A 82 6.72 -2.69 -1.18
C LEU A 82 6.74 -1.23 -1.65
N ILE A 83 5.57 -0.63 -1.88
CA ILE A 83 5.46 0.78 -2.22
C ILE A 83 4.58 1.47 -1.19
N ILE A 84 5.07 2.56 -0.56
CA ILE A 84 4.23 3.41 0.28
C ILE A 84 3.94 4.69 -0.49
N ALA A 85 2.65 4.93 -0.75
CA ALA A 85 2.19 6.20 -1.29
C ALA A 85 2.11 7.23 -0.16
N CYS A 86 2.83 8.32 -0.32
CA CYS A 86 2.97 9.40 0.65
C CYS A 86 2.64 10.75 0.03
N ILE A 87 2.36 11.73 0.87
CA ILE A 87 2.13 13.11 0.45
C ILE A 87 2.73 14.09 1.44
N GLU A 88 3.34 15.17 0.96
CA GLU A 88 3.81 16.25 1.82
C GLU A 88 2.63 16.98 2.47
N GLY A 89 2.75 17.23 3.76
CA GLY A 89 1.70 17.75 4.61
C GLY A 89 1.19 16.73 5.62
N ARG A 90 0.54 17.20 6.67
CA ARG A 90 0.01 16.36 7.76
C ARG A 90 -1.50 16.37 7.77
N ALA A 91 -2.08 15.20 8.13
CA ALA A 91 -3.53 15.00 8.18
C ALA A 91 -4.10 15.12 9.61
N GLU A 92 -3.25 15.22 10.64
CA GLU A 92 -3.71 15.36 12.02
C GLU A 92 -4.31 16.76 12.26
N ASN A 93 -5.52 16.78 12.78
CA ASN A 93 -6.28 17.98 13.13
C ASN A 93 -6.51 19.05 12.03
N PRO A 94 -6.46 18.74 10.73
CA PRO A 94 -6.81 19.70 9.71
C PRO A 94 -8.34 19.80 9.58
N SER A 95 -8.81 20.88 8.95
CA SER A 95 -10.22 21.02 8.60
C SER A 95 -10.66 19.91 7.62
N PRO A 96 -11.96 19.58 7.53
CA PRO A 96 -12.46 18.60 6.55
C PRO A 96 -12.02 18.91 5.11
N VAL A 97 -11.94 20.18 4.74
CA VAL A 97 -11.47 20.63 3.41
C VAL A 97 -10.00 20.28 3.21
N ALA A 98 -9.15 20.52 4.22
CA ALA A 98 -7.73 20.21 4.14
C ALA A 98 -7.48 18.69 4.10
N GLN A 99 -8.22 17.89 4.87
CA GLN A 99 -8.18 16.43 4.81
C GLN A 99 -8.59 15.91 3.44
N ALA A 100 -9.73 16.40 2.91
CA ALA A 100 -10.22 16.03 1.60
C ALA A 100 -9.22 16.39 0.50
N GLY A 101 -8.59 17.57 0.57
CA GLY A 101 -7.57 18.01 -0.36
C GLY A 101 -6.31 17.15 -0.31
N LEU A 102 -5.85 16.76 0.88
CA LEU A 102 -4.66 15.93 1.07
C LEU A 102 -4.91 14.50 0.57
N TYR A 103 -5.92 13.83 1.11
CA TYR A 103 -6.23 12.45 0.70
C TYR A 103 -6.79 12.36 -0.72
N GLY A 104 -7.58 13.35 -1.16
CA GLY A 104 -8.06 13.46 -2.54
C GLY A 104 -6.95 13.66 -3.58
N SER A 105 -5.76 14.04 -3.15
CA SER A 105 -4.57 14.11 -4.01
C SER A 105 -3.81 12.78 -4.09
N ILE A 106 -3.54 12.14 -2.94
CA ILE A 106 -2.69 10.94 -2.94
C ILE A 106 -3.46 9.65 -3.27
N LEU A 107 -4.72 9.50 -2.82
CA LEU A 107 -5.44 8.24 -3.03
C LEU A 107 -5.77 7.97 -4.51
N PRO A 108 -6.20 8.97 -5.33
CA PRO A 108 -6.34 8.77 -6.77
C PRO A 108 -5.03 8.39 -7.46
N SER A 109 -3.92 8.99 -7.06
CA SER A 109 -2.59 8.65 -7.58
C SER A 109 -2.19 7.22 -7.22
N ALA A 110 -2.40 6.80 -5.97
CA ALA A 110 -2.14 5.42 -5.55
C ALA A 110 -3.03 4.40 -6.31
N TRP A 111 -4.29 4.75 -6.57
CA TRP A 111 -5.17 3.90 -7.38
C TRP A 111 -4.71 3.82 -8.83
N SER A 112 -4.31 4.94 -9.43
CA SER A 112 -3.76 4.97 -10.79
C SER A 112 -2.49 4.13 -10.89
N LEU A 113 -1.62 4.16 -9.87
CA LEU A 113 -0.46 3.27 -9.76
C LEU A 113 -0.85 1.80 -9.82
N MET A 114 -1.85 1.37 -9.03
CA MET A 114 -2.31 -0.01 -9.03
C MET A 114 -2.83 -0.46 -10.40
N LEU A 115 -3.56 0.41 -11.11
CA LEU A 115 -4.04 0.13 -12.47
C LEU A 115 -2.90 0.05 -13.47
N ALA A 116 -1.91 0.95 -13.37
CA ALA A 116 -0.74 0.95 -14.24
C ALA A 116 0.14 -0.30 -14.03
N LEU A 117 0.33 -0.73 -12.78
CA LEU A 117 0.99 -1.99 -12.43
C LEU A 117 0.22 -3.18 -13.00
N ARG A 118 -1.11 -3.20 -12.85
CA ARG A 118 -1.97 -4.26 -13.39
C ARG A 118 -1.85 -4.39 -14.91
N ALA A 119 -1.82 -3.28 -15.64
CA ALA A 119 -1.66 -3.27 -17.09
C ALA A 119 -0.30 -3.84 -17.54
N ARG A 120 0.68 -3.89 -16.63
CA ARG A 120 2.04 -4.42 -16.85
C ARG A 120 2.24 -5.83 -16.28
N GLY A 121 1.17 -6.53 -15.91
CA GLY A 121 1.24 -7.89 -15.39
C GLY A 121 1.59 -8.01 -13.92
N LEU A 122 1.63 -6.90 -13.17
CA LEU A 122 1.88 -6.89 -11.74
C LEU A 122 0.56 -6.84 -10.95
N GLY A 123 0.52 -7.58 -9.84
CA GLY A 123 -0.54 -7.49 -8.84
C GLY A 123 -0.11 -6.60 -7.68
N SER A 124 -1.08 -5.94 -7.07
CA SER A 124 -0.88 -5.19 -5.82
C SER A 124 -2.11 -5.29 -4.93
N ALA A 125 -1.91 -5.10 -3.63
CA ALA A 125 -2.99 -5.09 -2.65
C ALA A 125 -2.99 -3.76 -1.88
N TRP A 126 -4.18 -3.17 -1.69
CA TRP A 126 -4.35 -1.96 -0.92
C TRP A 126 -4.36 -2.27 0.57
N THR A 127 -3.37 -1.77 1.31
CA THR A 127 -3.28 -1.99 2.76
C THR A 127 -2.95 -0.70 3.51
N THR A 128 -3.42 -0.60 4.76
CA THR A 128 -3.27 0.61 5.60
C THR A 128 -2.86 0.30 7.04
N LEU A 129 -2.76 -0.97 7.44
CA LEU A 129 -2.49 -1.33 8.85
C LEU A 129 -1.08 -0.97 9.34
N HIS A 130 -0.13 -0.68 8.43
CA HIS A 130 1.17 -0.10 8.78
C HIS A 130 1.03 1.27 9.46
N LEU A 131 -0.07 2.00 9.20
CA LEU A 131 -0.33 3.34 9.77
C LEU A 131 -0.54 3.32 11.30
N VAL A 132 -0.87 2.17 11.89
CA VAL A 132 -0.87 2.00 13.37
C VAL A 132 0.52 2.26 13.94
N HIS A 133 1.56 2.01 13.15
CA HIS A 133 2.97 2.20 13.46
C HIS A 133 3.63 3.20 12.50
N GLU A 134 2.88 4.26 12.08
CA GLU A 134 3.36 5.23 11.09
C GLU A 134 4.74 5.80 11.43
N LYS A 135 4.97 6.14 12.71
CA LYS A 135 6.24 6.72 13.17
C LYS A 135 7.41 5.74 13.08
N GLU A 136 7.21 4.49 13.47
CA GLU A 136 8.24 3.46 13.41
C GLU A 136 8.58 3.12 11.94
N VAL A 137 7.57 3.09 11.06
CA VAL A 137 7.78 2.93 9.62
C VAL A 137 8.54 4.13 9.05
N ALA A 138 8.19 5.36 9.45
CA ALA A 138 8.90 6.57 9.03
C ALA A 138 10.37 6.53 9.44
N GLN A 139 10.68 6.12 10.68
CA GLN A 139 12.06 5.97 11.16
C GLN A 139 12.85 4.92 10.36
N ALA A 140 12.25 3.76 10.09
CA ALA A 140 12.90 2.69 9.32
C ALA A 140 13.23 3.11 7.88
N LEU A 141 12.45 4.01 7.30
CA LEU A 141 12.57 4.43 5.91
C LEU A 141 13.20 5.82 5.73
N GLY A 142 13.38 6.59 6.81
CA GLY A 142 13.83 7.98 6.73
C GLY A 142 12.77 8.93 6.16
N ILE A 143 11.49 8.66 6.38
CA ILE A 143 10.40 9.54 5.96
C ILE A 143 10.31 10.73 6.93
N PRO A 144 10.33 11.98 6.44
CA PRO A 144 10.23 13.16 7.29
C PRO A 144 8.88 13.24 8.03
N ASP A 145 8.87 13.82 9.24
CA ASP A 145 7.65 14.01 10.04
C ASP A 145 6.60 14.89 9.34
N SER A 146 7.00 15.71 8.38
CA SER A 146 6.10 16.55 7.57
C SER A 146 5.33 15.79 6.49
N VAL A 147 5.60 14.50 6.31
CA VAL A 147 5.02 13.66 5.26
C VAL A 147 4.00 12.70 5.86
N THR A 148 2.81 12.66 5.28
CA THR A 148 1.77 11.68 5.62
C THR A 148 1.92 10.44 4.76
N GLN A 149 1.98 9.27 5.39
CA GLN A 149 1.83 7.97 4.71
C GLN A 149 0.34 7.69 4.49
N ALA A 150 -0.03 7.16 3.34
CA ALA A 150 -1.44 6.91 3.02
C ALA A 150 -1.73 5.41 2.78
N VAL A 151 -0.97 4.77 1.93
CA VAL A 151 -1.24 3.39 1.48
C VAL A 151 0.07 2.62 1.37
N LEU A 152 0.07 1.38 1.84
CA LEU A 152 1.12 0.40 1.59
C LEU A 152 0.64 -0.61 0.53
N LEU A 153 1.38 -0.73 -0.55
CA LEU A 153 1.13 -1.61 -1.67
C LEU A 153 2.23 -2.69 -1.76
N PRO A 154 1.99 -3.93 -1.32
CA PRO A 154 2.81 -5.07 -1.74
C PRO A 154 2.62 -5.30 -3.23
N VAL A 155 3.73 -5.46 -3.97
CA VAL A 155 3.73 -5.58 -5.44
C VAL A 155 4.54 -6.79 -5.88
N ALA A 156 3.92 -7.64 -6.71
CA ALA A 156 4.57 -8.80 -7.31
C ALA A 156 3.90 -9.17 -8.64
N TYR A 157 4.59 -9.97 -9.47
CA TYR A 157 3.91 -10.67 -10.56
C TYR A 157 2.88 -11.65 -10.01
N TYR A 158 1.68 -11.68 -10.57
CA TYR A 158 0.67 -12.64 -10.17
C TYR A 158 0.73 -13.90 -11.04
N THR A 159 0.38 -15.05 -10.45
CA THR A 159 0.46 -16.35 -11.11
C THR A 159 -0.81 -16.74 -11.85
N GLY A 160 -1.91 -16.03 -11.64
CA GLY A 160 -3.21 -16.29 -12.29
C GLY A 160 -3.31 -15.64 -13.67
N LYS A 161 -4.25 -16.14 -14.49
CA LYS A 161 -4.51 -15.57 -15.83
C LYS A 161 -5.41 -14.34 -15.75
N ASP A 162 -6.40 -14.34 -14.86
CA ASP A 162 -7.37 -13.26 -14.69
C ASP A 162 -7.86 -13.11 -13.25
N PHE A 163 -8.22 -11.88 -12.87
CA PHE A 163 -8.98 -11.62 -11.66
C PHE A 163 -10.48 -11.75 -11.95
N LYS A 164 -11.19 -12.42 -11.03
CA LYS A 164 -12.65 -12.41 -11.11
C LYS A 164 -13.17 -10.98 -10.88
N PRO A 165 -14.22 -10.55 -11.60
CA PRO A 165 -14.87 -9.29 -11.34
C PRO A 165 -15.27 -9.15 -9.87
N GLY A 166 -15.09 -7.97 -9.30
CA GLY A 166 -15.67 -7.62 -8.01
C GLY A 166 -17.20 -7.66 -8.08
N ARG A 167 -17.84 -7.95 -6.98
CA ARG A 167 -19.30 -7.89 -6.85
C ARG A 167 -19.73 -6.58 -6.25
#